data_03bf3f4d1a55cd4349cfd3791e9b1870
#
_entry.id   03bf3f4d1a55cd4349cfd3791e9b1870
#
_cell.length_a   1.000
_cell.length_b   1.000
_cell.length_c   1.000
_cell.angle_alpha   90.00
_cell.angle_beta   90.00
_cell.angle_gamma   90.00
#
_symmetry.space_group_name_H-M   'P 1'
#
loop_
_entity.id
_entity.type
_entity.pdbx_description
1 polymer ?
#
loop_
_entity_poly.entity_id
_entity_poly.type
_entity_poly.pdbx_seq_one_letter_code
_entity_poly.pdbx_strand_id
1 'polypeptide(L)'
;MNRANPVFFMLIILLSLACAQPDAPVISIEEIKITKTEFEKDFAKFNLSKPDTKEARREFLDNLINRKLILKEAETKGFDREGSFLENVQDFWEQSLLKIAVDKKARELFLTIKIDDAEIRDFYNANKDKFSGKTLEDAYPEIRLVLFKERQKKSVEDWMESLKTQATIKINYKTLGLE
;
A
#
# COMPACT_ATOMS: atom_id res chain seq x y z
N MET A 1 -64.98 -17.48 -32.58
CA MET A 1 -64.24 -16.21 -32.57
C MET A 1 -63.97 -15.85 -31.13
N ASN A 2 -62.85 -16.32 -30.56
CA ASN A 2 -62.48 -16.01 -29.19
C ASN A 2 -61.14 -15.32 -29.23
N ARG A 3 -61.15 -14.07 -28.81
CA ARG A 3 -59.94 -13.27 -28.63
C ARG A 3 -59.35 -13.56 -27.22
N ALA A 4 -58.21 -14.20 -27.16
CA ALA A 4 -57.44 -14.33 -25.93
C ALA A 4 -56.60 -13.07 -25.70
N ASN A 5 -56.78 -12.39 -24.54
CA ASN A 5 -55.94 -11.31 -24.06
C ASN A 5 -54.69 -11.93 -23.40
N PRO A 6 -53.46 -11.49 -23.75
CA PRO A 6 -52.31 -11.84 -22.95
C PRO A 6 -52.17 -10.85 -21.77
N VAL A 7 -52.35 -11.39 -20.58
CA VAL A 7 -52.03 -10.67 -19.32
C VAL A 7 -50.49 -10.55 -19.23
N PHE A 8 -50.01 -9.33 -19.35
CA PHE A 8 -48.61 -8.97 -19.21
C PHE A 8 -48.25 -9.01 -17.71
N PHE A 9 -47.60 -10.08 -17.29
CA PHE A 9 -47.10 -10.25 -15.92
C PHE A 9 -45.82 -9.44 -15.76
N MET A 10 -45.95 -8.19 -15.31
CA MET A 10 -44.82 -7.30 -15.00
C MET A 10 -44.23 -7.73 -13.66
N LEU A 11 -43.17 -8.54 -13.72
CA LEU A 11 -42.38 -8.95 -12.56
C LEU A 11 -41.56 -7.76 -12.07
N ILE A 12 -42.03 -7.05 -11.04
CA ILE A 12 -41.31 -6.00 -10.35
C ILE A 12 -40.25 -6.67 -9.46
N ILE A 13 -39.00 -6.72 -9.93
CA ILE A 13 -37.85 -7.10 -9.12
C ILE A 13 -37.57 -5.92 -8.21
N LEU A 14 -38.02 -6.00 -6.96
CA LEU A 14 -37.58 -5.14 -5.86
C LEU A 14 -36.15 -5.48 -5.55
N LEU A 15 -35.21 -4.74 -6.16
CA LEU A 15 -33.81 -4.67 -5.66
C LEU A 15 -33.86 -4.00 -4.29
N SER A 16 -33.91 -4.79 -3.23
CA SER A 16 -33.58 -4.32 -1.88
C SER A 16 -32.12 -3.91 -1.85
N LEU A 17 -31.84 -2.61 -2.07
CA LEU A 17 -30.59 -2.01 -1.62
C LEU A 17 -30.57 -2.19 -0.11
N ALA A 18 -29.84 -3.20 0.36
CA ALA A 18 -29.42 -3.28 1.75
C ALA A 18 -28.46 -2.11 1.99
N CYS A 19 -28.98 -0.91 2.30
CA CYS A 19 -28.20 0.14 2.93
C CYS A 19 -27.70 -0.46 4.23
N ALA A 20 -26.40 -0.77 4.31
CA ALA A 20 -25.76 -1.07 5.57
C ALA A 20 -26.04 0.14 6.48
N GLN A 21 -26.83 -0.04 7.54
CA GLN A 21 -27.08 1.01 8.51
C GLN A 21 -25.72 1.43 9.07
N PRO A 22 -25.44 2.74 9.11
CA PRO A 22 -24.19 3.21 9.71
C PRO A 22 -24.13 2.69 11.15
N ASP A 23 -22.99 2.07 11.50
CA ASP A 23 -22.76 1.50 12.82
C ASP A 23 -22.97 2.60 13.89
N ALA A 24 -23.84 2.36 14.86
CA ALA A 24 -24.18 3.37 15.87
C ALA A 24 -22.95 3.72 16.70
N PRO A 25 -22.74 5.01 17.05
CA PRO A 25 -21.61 5.42 17.86
C PRO A 25 -21.69 4.81 19.27
N VAL A 26 -20.60 4.21 19.72
CA VAL A 26 -20.47 3.62 21.06
C VAL A 26 -19.67 4.53 22.01
N ILE A 27 -18.94 5.50 21.44
CA ILE A 27 -18.20 6.53 22.19
C ILE A 27 -18.56 7.88 21.58
N SER A 28 -18.89 8.85 22.43
CA SER A 28 -19.13 10.24 22.04
C SER A 28 -18.26 11.15 22.91
N ILE A 29 -17.43 11.96 22.25
CA ILE A 29 -16.57 12.96 22.90
C ILE A 29 -16.92 14.28 22.22
N GLU A 30 -17.84 15.04 22.82
CA GLU A 30 -18.45 16.23 22.21
C GLU A 30 -19.03 15.90 20.81
N GLU A 31 -18.50 16.49 19.73
CA GLU A 31 -18.95 16.21 18.35
C GLU A 31 -18.30 14.94 17.74
N ILE A 32 -17.23 14.43 18.36
CA ILE A 32 -16.52 13.26 17.88
C ILE A 32 -17.31 12.01 18.25
N LYS A 33 -17.70 11.24 17.24
CA LYS A 33 -18.42 9.98 17.40
C LYS A 33 -17.54 8.84 16.88
N ILE A 34 -17.41 7.78 17.67
CA ILE A 34 -16.63 6.60 17.32
C ILE A 34 -17.54 5.39 17.37
N THR A 35 -17.59 4.66 16.29
CA THR A 35 -18.37 3.43 16.18
C THR A 35 -17.64 2.25 16.81
N LYS A 36 -18.35 1.14 17.05
CA LYS A 36 -17.73 -0.09 17.52
C LYS A 36 -16.69 -0.59 16.55
N THR A 37 -16.98 -0.57 15.26
CA THR A 37 -16.07 -1.02 14.18
C THR A 37 -14.77 -0.21 14.20
N GLU A 38 -14.84 1.11 14.35
CA GLU A 38 -13.64 1.96 14.45
C GLU A 38 -12.83 1.67 15.71
N PHE A 39 -13.51 1.52 16.86
CA PHE A 39 -12.85 1.15 18.11
C PHE A 39 -12.09 -0.18 18.00
N GLU A 40 -12.74 -1.23 17.49
CA GLU A 40 -12.13 -2.55 17.32
C GLU A 40 -10.94 -2.51 16.34
N LYS A 41 -11.07 -1.79 15.23
CA LYS A 41 -10.00 -1.62 14.25
C LYS A 41 -8.77 -0.94 14.86
N ASP A 42 -8.97 0.11 15.65
CA ASP A 42 -7.89 0.86 16.27
C ASP A 42 -7.31 0.11 17.49
N PHE A 43 -8.16 -0.58 18.25
CA PHE A 43 -7.71 -1.47 19.33
C PHE A 43 -6.83 -2.60 18.82
N ALA A 44 -7.19 -3.24 17.71
CA ALA A 44 -6.39 -4.28 17.10
C ALA A 44 -4.98 -3.81 16.73
N LYS A 45 -4.83 -2.55 16.25
CA LYS A 45 -3.50 -1.96 15.97
C LYS A 45 -2.71 -1.65 17.24
N PHE A 46 -3.38 -1.22 18.30
CA PHE A 46 -2.75 -0.94 19.59
C PHE A 46 -2.28 -2.21 20.29
N ASN A 47 -3.04 -3.31 20.16
CA ASN A 47 -2.88 -4.53 20.94
C ASN A 47 -2.24 -5.70 20.15
N LEU A 48 -1.37 -5.40 19.17
CA LEU A 48 -0.82 -6.37 18.20
C LEU A 48 -0.16 -7.62 18.81
N SER A 49 0.30 -7.58 20.06
CA SER A 49 1.08 -8.65 20.69
C SER A 49 0.62 -9.00 22.10
N LYS A 50 -0.52 -8.49 22.56
CA LYS A 50 -1.02 -8.69 23.91
C LYS A 50 -2.38 -9.41 23.89
N PRO A 51 -2.74 -10.14 24.96
CA PRO A 51 -4.08 -10.72 25.09
C PRO A 51 -5.17 -9.64 25.09
N ASP A 52 -6.30 -9.94 24.46
CA ASP A 52 -7.48 -9.08 24.50
C ASP A 52 -8.17 -9.28 25.86
N THR A 53 -7.91 -8.36 26.79
CA THR A 53 -8.51 -8.34 28.14
C THR A 53 -9.34 -7.08 28.36
N LYS A 54 -10.21 -7.11 29.37
CA LYS A 54 -10.99 -5.92 29.74
C LYS A 54 -10.07 -4.76 30.17
N GLU A 55 -8.98 -5.07 30.82
CA GLU A 55 -7.97 -4.11 31.29
C GLU A 55 -7.28 -3.44 30.08
N ALA A 56 -6.83 -4.22 29.09
CA ALA A 56 -6.22 -3.70 27.87
C ALA A 56 -7.20 -2.81 27.07
N ARG A 57 -8.49 -3.21 27.02
CA ARG A 57 -9.53 -2.41 26.37
C ARG A 57 -9.80 -1.08 27.09
N ARG A 58 -9.76 -1.07 28.43
CA ARG A 58 -9.90 0.17 29.23
C ARG A 58 -8.71 1.09 29.05
N GLU A 59 -7.48 0.55 29.13
CA GLU A 59 -6.26 1.31 28.86
C GLU A 59 -6.30 1.94 27.45
N PHE A 60 -6.70 1.17 26.45
CA PHE A 60 -6.85 1.70 25.10
C PHE A 60 -7.92 2.78 25.00
N LEU A 61 -9.09 2.59 25.65
CA LEU A 61 -10.17 3.57 25.68
C LEU A 61 -9.71 4.91 26.25
N ASP A 62 -9.02 4.88 27.40
CA ASP A 62 -8.49 6.09 28.05
C ASP A 62 -7.48 6.79 27.15
N ASN A 63 -6.56 6.05 26.53
CA ASN A 63 -5.61 6.58 25.58
C ASN A 63 -6.29 7.17 24.32
N LEU A 64 -7.35 6.54 23.82
CA LEU A 64 -8.12 7.02 22.68
C LEU A 64 -8.81 8.34 23.00
N ILE A 65 -9.45 8.44 24.16
CA ILE A 65 -10.11 9.67 24.64
C ILE A 65 -9.08 10.79 24.76
N ASN A 66 -7.99 10.56 25.47
CA ASN A 66 -6.92 11.54 25.66
C ASN A 66 -6.36 12.04 24.32
N ARG A 67 -6.07 11.11 23.40
CA ARG A 67 -5.60 11.46 22.05
C ARG A 67 -6.60 12.35 21.30
N LYS A 68 -7.89 12.01 21.35
CA LYS A 68 -8.94 12.80 20.66
C LYS A 68 -9.07 14.21 21.23
N LEU A 69 -9.01 14.36 22.56
CA LEU A 69 -9.07 15.67 23.22
C LEU A 69 -7.85 16.53 22.89
N ILE A 70 -6.64 15.96 22.92
CA ILE A 70 -5.40 16.66 22.54
C ILE A 70 -5.46 17.13 21.08
N LEU A 71 -5.89 16.26 20.15
CA LEU A 71 -6.03 16.64 18.75
C LEU A 71 -7.03 17.76 18.56
N LYS A 72 -8.19 17.71 19.24
CA LYS A 72 -9.18 18.77 19.17
C LYS A 72 -8.63 20.11 19.69
N GLU A 73 -7.88 20.08 20.80
CA GLU A 73 -7.22 21.28 21.32
C GLU A 73 -6.20 21.84 20.31
N ALA A 74 -5.40 20.97 19.70
CA ALA A 74 -4.41 21.38 18.69
C ALA A 74 -5.08 22.02 17.45
N GLU A 75 -6.17 21.44 16.96
CA GLU A 75 -6.96 22.00 15.85
C GLU A 75 -7.57 23.37 16.25
N THR A 76 -8.11 23.47 17.47
CA THR A 76 -8.67 24.74 17.97
C THR A 76 -7.61 25.84 18.07
N LYS A 77 -6.37 25.46 18.38
CA LYS A 77 -5.21 26.37 18.41
C LYS A 77 -4.60 26.64 17.03
N GLY A 78 -5.08 25.96 15.99
CA GLY A 78 -4.62 26.14 14.62
C GLY A 78 -3.27 25.49 14.32
N PHE A 79 -2.80 24.53 15.12
CA PHE A 79 -1.53 23.83 14.89
C PHE A 79 -1.53 23.03 13.59
N ASP A 80 -2.70 22.57 13.14
CA ASP A 80 -2.94 21.91 11.86
C ASP A 80 -2.70 22.81 10.64
N ARG A 81 -2.55 24.14 10.86
CA ARG A 81 -2.30 25.16 9.81
C ARG A 81 -0.88 25.71 9.86
N GLU A 82 -0.08 25.30 10.81
CA GLU A 82 1.31 25.72 10.90
C GLU A 82 2.13 25.16 9.73
N GLY A 83 3.06 25.98 9.23
CA GLY A 83 3.92 25.57 8.09
C GLY A 83 4.64 24.27 8.34
N SER A 84 5.22 24.09 9.54
CA SER A 84 5.92 22.86 9.94
C SER A 84 5.01 21.61 9.91
N PHE A 85 3.75 21.75 10.31
CA PHE A 85 2.79 20.64 10.23
C PHE A 85 2.48 20.31 8.78
N LEU A 86 2.20 21.32 7.95
CA LEU A 86 1.87 21.13 6.54
C LEU A 86 3.03 20.52 5.76
N GLU A 87 4.28 20.94 6.04
CA GLU A 87 5.48 20.32 5.48
C GLU A 87 5.58 18.83 5.86
N ASN A 88 5.41 18.48 7.13
CA ASN A 88 5.43 17.09 7.58
C ASN A 88 4.33 16.24 6.91
N VAL A 89 3.13 16.80 6.72
CA VAL A 89 2.03 16.10 6.01
C VAL A 89 2.39 15.89 4.54
N GLN A 90 2.96 16.91 3.89
CA GLN A 90 3.39 16.82 2.49
C GLN A 90 4.48 15.75 2.32
N ASP A 91 5.51 15.76 3.16
CA ASP A 91 6.59 14.78 3.13
C ASP A 91 6.06 13.35 3.34
N PHE A 92 5.17 13.17 4.32
CA PHE A 92 4.54 11.87 4.58
C PHE A 92 3.71 11.39 3.39
N TRP A 93 2.95 12.28 2.76
CA TRP A 93 2.16 11.98 1.57
C TRP A 93 3.05 11.55 0.40
N GLU A 94 4.11 12.31 0.09
CA GLU A 94 5.04 12.00 -0.99
C GLU A 94 5.73 10.66 -0.78
N GLN A 95 6.29 10.42 0.41
CA GLN A 95 6.97 9.16 0.75
C GLN A 95 6.02 7.97 0.67
N SER A 96 4.79 8.13 1.18
CA SER A 96 3.78 7.07 1.17
C SER A 96 3.32 6.74 -0.26
N LEU A 97 3.08 7.76 -1.08
CA LEU A 97 2.67 7.58 -2.47
C LEU A 97 3.79 6.96 -3.30
N LEU A 98 5.03 7.46 -3.14
CA LEU A 98 6.21 6.92 -3.82
C LEU A 98 6.39 5.43 -3.48
N LYS A 99 6.33 5.09 -2.20
CA LYS A 99 6.43 3.68 -1.76
C LYS A 99 5.36 2.80 -2.42
N ILE A 100 4.10 3.23 -2.38
CA ILE A 100 2.99 2.47 -2.97
C ILE A 100 3.17 2.32 -4.49
N ALA A 101 3.58 3.39 -5.19
CA ALA A 101 3.78 3.38 -6.63
C ALA A 101 4.90 2.43 -7.02
N VAL A 102 6.05 2.52 -6.34
CA VAL A 102 7.21 1.63 -6.59
C VAL A 102 6.87 0.17 -6.27
N ASP A 103 6.24 -0.10 -5.12
CA ASP A 103 5.86 -1.46 -4.73
C ASP A 103 4.85 -2.11 -5.70
N LYS A 104 3.91 -1.33 -6.23
CA LYS A 104 2.95 -1.82 -7.24
C LYS A 104 3.63 -2.10 -8.57
N LYS A 105 4.45 -1.14 -9.04
CA LYS A 105 5.16 -1.28 -10.32
C LYS A 105 6.18 -2.41 -10.28
N ALA A 106 6.92 -2.52 -9.20
CA ALA A 106 7.87 -3.62 -9.01
C ALA A 106 7.18 -4.98 -9.10
N ARG A 107 6.03 -5.15 -8.42
CA ARG A 107 5.24 -6.40 -8.51
C ARG A 107 4.78 -6.70 -9.93
N GLU A 108 4.29 -5.70 -10.66
CA GLU A 108 3.88 -5.84 -12.06
C GLU A 108 5.06 -6.32 -12.93
N LEU A 109 6.20 -5.65 -12.82
CA LEU A 109 7.40 -5.99 -13.58
C LEU A 109 7.92 -7.38 -13.24
N PHE A 110 7.95 -7.75 -11.96
CA PHE A 110 8.50 -9.02 -11.50
C PHE A 110 7.71 -10.24 -11.96
N LEU A 111 6.41 -10.07 -12.19
CA LEU A 111 5.56 -11.13 -12.77
C LEU A 111 5.94 -11.48 -14.23
N THR A 112 6.60 -10.57 -14.92
CA THR A 112 7.02 -10.78 -16.33
C THR A 112 8.41 -11.39 -16.48
N ILE A 113 9.20 -11.46 -15.40
CA ILE A 113 10.57 -11.97 -15.41
C ILE A 113 10.57 -13.48 -15.60
N LYS A 114 11.24 -13.92 -16.65
CA LYS A 114 11.52 -15.33 -16.93
C LYS A 114 13.04 -15.52 -17.03
N ILE A 115 13.54 -16.54 -16.38
CA ILE A 115 14.93 -16.97 -16.48
C ILE A 115 14.90 -18.35 -17.11
N ASP A 116 15.55 -18.51 -18.25
CA ASP A 116 15.58 -19.78 -18.95
C ASP A 116 16.86 -20.60 -18.62
N ASP A 117 16.81 -21.89 -18.96
CA ASP A 117 17.90 -22.81 -18.64
C ASP A 117 19.18 -22.51 -19.42
N ALA A 118 19.09 -21.86 -20.59
CA ALA A 118 20.26 -21.46 -21.36
C ALA A 118 21.00 -20.33 -20.63
N GLU A 119 20.31 -19.32 -20.15
CA GLU A 119 20.89 -18.24 -19.35
C GLU A 119 21.61 -18.77 -18.10
N ILE A 120 21.01 -19.75 -17.43
CA ILE A 120 21.63 -20.38 -16.25
C ILE A 120 22.91 -21.11 -16.60
N ARG A 121 22.90 -21.89 -17.70
CA ARG A 121 24.10 -22.58 -18.20
C ARG A 121 25.21 -21.62 -18.61
N ASP A 122 24.83 -20.56 -19.30
CA ASP A 122 25.80 -19.54 -19.76
C ASP A 122 26.44 -18.82 -18.58
N PHE A 123 25.63 -18.46 -17.60
CA PHE A 123 26.10 -17.83 -16.34
C PHE A 123 27.04 -18.75 -15.57
N TYR A 124 26.69 -20.04 -15.43
CA TYR A 124 27.56 -21.03 -14.79
C TYR A 124 28.90 -21.16 -15.52
N ASN A 125 28.88 -21.28 -16.85
CA ASN A 125 30.09 -21.42 -17.65
C ASN A 125 31.00 -20.21 -17.60
N ALA A 126 30.41 -19.00 -17.57
CA ALA A 126 31.14 -17.74 -17.45
C ALA A 126 31.69 -17.47 -16.04
N ASN A 127 31.18 -18.16 -15.01
CA ASN A 127 31.54 -17.94 -13.61
C ASN A 127 31.97 -19.22 -12.88
N LYS A 128 32.61 -20.18 -13.60
CA LYS A 128 33.01 -21.48 -13.03
C LYS A 128 33.83 -21.38 -11.74
N ASP A 129 34.67 -20.36 -11.66
CA ASP A 129 35.51 -20.14 -10.46
C ASP A 129 34.68 -19.85 -9.20
N LYS A 130 33.54 -19.18 -9.36
CA LYS A 130 32.60 -18.88 -8.22
C LYS A 130 31.86 -20.15 -7.75
N PHE A 131 31.75 -21.16 -8.62
CA PHE A 131 31.05 -22.39 -8.36
C PHE A 131 32.00 -23.59 -8.23
N SER A 132 33.27 -23.33 -7.89
CA SER A 132 34.28 -24.38 -7.73
C SER A 132 33.78 -25.46 -6.78
N GLY A 133 33.80 -26.73 -7.26
CA GLY A 133 33.33 -27.89 -6.49
C GLY A 133 31.81 -28.12 -6.52
N LYS A 134 31.03 -27.28 -7.22
CA LYS A 134 29.59 -27.50 -7.47
C LYS A 134 29.34 -27.89 -8.90
N THR A 135 28.44 -28.82 -9.11
CA THR A 135 27.90 -29.10 -10.47
C THR A 135 26.94 -28.00 -10.90
N LEU A 136 26.59 -27.94 -12.19
CA LEU A 136 25.54 -27.04 -12.67
C LEU A 136 24.21 -27.27 -11.94
N GLU A 137 23.90 -28.53 -11.63
CA GLU A 137 22.67 -28.92 -10.96
C GLU A 137 22.60 -28.38 -9.52
N ASP A 138 23.74 -28.47 -8.81
CA ASP A 138 23.88 -27.93 -7.43
C ASP A 138 23.83 -26.40 -7.41
N ALA A 139 24.41 -25.74 -8.42
CA ALA A 139 24.44 -24.27 -8.52
C ALA A 139 23.17 -23.66 -9.12
N TYR A 140 22.33 -24.47 -9.77
CA TYR A 140 21.15 -24.00 -10.52
C TYR A 140 20.20 -23.09 -9.71
N PRO A 141 19.76 -23.45 -8.48
CA PRO A 141 18.85 -22.58 -7.71
C PRO A 141 19.50 -21.24 -7.34
N GLU A 142 20.79 -21.26 -7.02
CA GLU A 142 21.57 -20.07 -6.66
C GLU A 142 21.70 -19.13 -7.87
N ILE A 143 22.09 -19.66 -9.02
CA ILE A 143 22.24 -18.90 -10.26
C ILE A 143 20.90 -18.29 -10.69
N ARG A 144 19.85 -19.10 -10.68
CA ARG A 144 18.50 -18.62 -11.00
C ARG A 144 18.08 -17.45 -10.13
N LEU A 145 18.38 -17.50 -8.82
CA LEU A 145 18.07 -16.42 -7.90
C LEU A 145 18.89 -15.16 -8.20
N VAL A 146 20.18 -15.31 -8.51
CA VAL A 146 21.06 -14.19 -8.90
C VAL A 146 20.52 -13.50 -10.14
N LEU A 147 20.31 -14.26 -11.22
CA LEU A 147 19.81 -13.73 -12.50
C LEU A 147 18.43 -13.07 -12.33
N PHE A 148 17.56 -13.67 -11.52
CA PHE A 148 16.26 -13.09 -11.22
C PHE A 148 16.38 -11.74 -10.51
N LYS A 149 17.23 -11.62 -9.49
CA LYS A 149 17.47 -10.36 -8.77
C LYS A 149 18.09 -9.28 -9.67
N GLU A 150 19.05 -9.64 -10.51
CA GLU A 150 19.65 -8.73 -11.49
C GLU A 150 18.59 -8.21 -12.47
N ARG A 151 17.73 -9.09 -12.98
CA ARG A 151 16.66 -8.70 -13.90
C ARG A 151 15.58 -7.84 -13.19
N GLN A 152 15.27 -8.13 -11.94
CA GLN A 152 14.39 -7.28 -11.12
C GLN A 152 14.95 -5.85 -11.03
N LYS A 153 16.21 -5.73 -10.63
CA LYS A 153 16.89 -4.42 -10.52
C LYS A 153 16.85 -3.67 -11.85
N LYS A 154 17.27 -4.35 -12.93
CA LYS A 154 17.26 -3.74 -14.25
C LYS A 154 15.87 -3.31 -14.70
N SER A 155 14.84 -4.11 -14.48
CA SER A 155 13.46 -3.77 -14.88
C SER A 155 12.97 -2.50 -14.19
N VAL A 156 13.32 -2.28 -12.91
CA VAL A 156 12.97 -1.07 -12.18
C VAL A 156 13.78 0.13 -12.69
N GLU A 157 15.07 -0.06 -12.96
CA GLU A 157 15.92 1.00 -13.53
C GLU A 157 15.42 1.42 -14.93
N ASP A 158 15.10 0.49 -15.80
CA ASP A 158 14.55 0.74 -17.13
C ASP A 158 13.19 1.48 -17.05
N TRP A 159 12.35 1.12 -16.09
CA TRP A 159 11.11 1.84 -15.85
C TRP A 159 11.35 3.28 -15.39
N MET A 160 12.25 3.51 -14.42
CA MET A 160 12.59 4.87 -13.98
C MET A 160 13.18 5.71 -15.13
N GLU A 161 14.02 5.11 -15.97
CA GLU A 161 14.57 5.80 -17.14
C GLU A 161 13.46 6.14 -18.16
N SER A 162 12.50 5.25 -18.35
CA SER A 162 11.35 5.53 -19.22
C SER A 162 10.51 6.73 -18.73
N LEU A 163 10.34 6.89 -17.40
CA LEU A 163 9.67 8.05 -16.83
C LEU A 163 10.43 9.35 -17.13
N LYS A 164 11.75 9.35 -16.99
CA LYS A 164 12.59 10.52 -17.30
C LYS A 164 12.49 10.89 -18.77
N THR A 165 12.54 9.90 -19.65
CA THR A 165 12.49 10.11 -21.12
C THR A 165 11.14 10.69 -21.55
N GLN A 166 10.04 10.34 -20.87
CA GLN A 166 8.71 10.85 -21.17
C GLN A 166 8.44 12.24 -20.56
N ALA A 167 9.25 12.66 -19.60
CA ALA A 167 9.07 13.93 -18.92
C ALA A 167 9.84 15.08 -19.59
N THR A 168 9.26 16.28 -19.59
CA THR A 168 9.99 17.49 -19.95
C THR A 168 10.72 18.02 -18.72
N ILE A 169 12.01 17.71 -18.60
CA ILE A 169 12.83 18.10 -17.46
C ILE A 169 13.68 19.32 -17.84
N LYS A 170 13.54 20.42 -17.08
CA LYS A 170 14.37 21.62 -17.22
C LYS A 170 15.11 21.85 -15.92
N ILE A 171 16.44 21.90 -15.95
CA ILE A 171 17.30 22.06 -14.77
C ILE A 171 18.16 23.31 -14.96
N ASN A 172 18.17 24.19 -13.96
CA ASN A 172 19.10 25.30 -13.89
C ASN A 172 20.31 24.88 -13.03
N TYR A 173 21.30 24.27 -13.67
CA TYR A 173 22.50 23.73 -13.01
C TYR A 173 23.30 24.81 -12.27
N LYS A 174 23.38 26.00 -12.84
CA LYS A 174 24.09 27.13 -12.23
C LYS A 174 23.48 27.54 -10.89
N THR A 175 22.15 27.63 -10.80
CA THR A 175 21.46 27.97 -9.55
C THR A 175 21.64 26.87 -8.48
N LEU A 176 21.80 25.62 -8.91
CA LEU A 176 22.03 24.47 -8.03
C LEU A 176 23.50 24.31 -7.62
N GLY A 177 24.41 25.14 -8.14
CA GLY A 177 25.84 25.02 -7.88
C GLY A 177 26.47 23.75 -8.47
N LEU A 178 25.93 23.24 -9.56
CA LEU A 178 26.37 22.03 -10.25
C LEU A 178 27.18 22.30 -11.53
N GLU A 179 27.50 23.58 -11.78
CA GLU A 179 28.39 24.08 -12.83
C GLU A 179 29.58 24.79 -12.20
#